data_92de9ae8b9519a1547c0f0bbf46fb176
#
_entry.id   92de9ae8b9519a1547c0f0bbf46fb176
#
_cell.length_a   1.000
_cell.length_b   1.000
_cell.length_c   1.000
_cell.angle_alpha   90.00
_cell.angle_beta   90.00
_cell.angle_gamma   90.00
#
_symmetry.space_group_name_H-M   'P 1'
#
loop_
_entity.id
_entity.type
_entity.pdbx_description
1 polymer ?
#
loop_
_entity_poly.entity_id
_entity_poly.type
_entity_poly.pdbx_seq_one_letter_code
_entity_poly.pdbx_strand_id
1 'polypeptide(L)'
;IPEGLDPAAAAPLLCAGITTYSPLRHWGVGPGTRVGIIGMGGLGHVGVKIAAAMGAEVTVFSHSTAKRDDALRFGAVRHISTADGLPEELHRHFDLLLNTVSVDLDTAACLELLRFDGALVQLGLPGAPLAAPVRMFTQARRSLSGSLVGGIRETQEMLDFCAAHGITADIELIDAPFINEAYDRTIASDVRYRFVIDAATF
;
A
#
# COMPACT_ATOMS: atom_id res chain seq x y z
N ILE A 1 -9.03 15.11 13.28
CA ILE A 1 -9.33 14.90 11.82
C ILE A 1 -9.59 16.28 11.23
N PRO A 2 -8.92 16.66 10.14
CA PRO A 2 -9.14 17.93 9.45
C PRO A 2 -10.57 18.11 8.98
N GLU A 3 -11.03 19.37 8.93
CA GLU A 3 -12.32 19.71 8.32
C GLU A 3 -12.32 19.31 6.83
N GLY A 4 -13.45 18.80 6.35
CA GLY A 4 -13.62 18.39 4.95
C GLY A 4 -13.32 16.89 4.67
N LEU A 5 -12.75 16.15 5.61
CA LEU A 5 -12.69 14.70 5.52
C LEU A 5 -13.95 14.06 6.15
N ASP A 6 -14.66 13.23 5.40
CA ASP A 6 -15.71 12.39 5.97
C ASP A 6 -15.14 11.47 7.05
N PRO A 7 -15.61 11.51 8.32
CA PRO A 7 -15.06 10.73 9.41
C PRO A 7 -15.06 9.23 9.15
N ALA A 8 -16.09 8.68 8.49
CA ALA A 8 -16.17 7.27 8.17
C ALA A 8 -15.06 6.86 7.19
N ALA A 9 -14.88 7.61 6.11
CA ALA A 9 -13.84 7.35 5.13
C ALA A 9 -12.42 7.70 5.61
N ALA A 10 -12.31 8.58 6.64
CA ALA A 10 -11.05 8.93 7.28
C ALA A 10 -10.62 7.90 8.34
N ALA A 11 -11.55 7.17 8.97
CA ALA A 11 -11.22 6.21 10.02
C ALA A 11 -10.12 5.21 9.62
N PRO A 12 -10.15 4.58 8.42
CA PRO A 12 -9.07 3.68 8.00
C PRO A 12 -7.72 4.38 7.76
N LEU A 13 -7.68 5.70 7.56
CA LEU A 13 -6.43 6.44 7.38
C LEU A 13 -5.57 6.42 8.63
N LEU A 14 -6.19 6.33 9.83
CA LEU A 14 -5.48 6.22 11.10
C LEU A 14 -4.68 4.91 11.27
N CYS A 15 -4.86 3.96 10.37
CA CYS A 15 -4.07 2.73 10.27
C CYS A 15 -3.44 2.61 8.88
N ALA A 16 -4.25 2.39 7.84
CA ALA A 16 -3.75 2.16 6.48
C ALA A 16 -3.08 3.40 5.88
N GLY A 17 -3.61 4.59 6.18
CA GLY A 17 -3.04 5.86 5.72
C GLY A 17 -1.64 6.08 6.27
N ILE A 18 -1.50 6.11 7.59
CA ILE A 18 -0.19 6.36 8.23
C ILE A 18 0.81 5.24 7.92
N THR A 19 0.38 3.98 7.86
CA THR A 19 1.27 2.85 7.55
C THR A 19 1.88 2.97 6.16
N THR A 20 1.16 3.52 5.18
CA THR A 20 1.68 3.71 3.82
C THR A 20 2.35 5.08 3.63
N TYR A 21 1.86 6.12 4.29
CA TYR A 21 2.42 7.46 4.22
C TYR A 21 3.83 7.54 4.82
N SER A 22 4.03 6.97 6.01
CA SER A 22 5.31 7.04 6.73
C SER A 22 6.50 6.57 5.89
N PRO A 23 6.50 5.36 5.29
CA PRO A 23 7.61 4.94 4.45
C PRO A 23 7.72 5.74 3.14
N LEU A 24 6.61 6.16 2.51
CA LEU A 24 6.67 7.02 1.32
C LEU A 24 7.40 8.33 1.63
N ARG A 25 7.08 8.95 2.77
CA ARG A 25 7.74 10.14 3.24
C ARG A 25 9.20 9.91 3.61
N HIS A 26 9.49 8.84 4.38
CA HIS A 26 10.83 8.49 4.82
C HIS A 26 11.80 8.30 3.64
N TRP A 27 11.35 7.66 2.58
CA TRP A 27 12.14 7.39 1.39
C TRP A 27 12.10 8.52 0.35
N GLY A 28 11.52 9.68 0.72
CA GLY A 28 11.55 10.89 -0.10
C GLY A 28 10.77 10.77 -1.41
N VAL A 29 9.64 10.06 -1.39
CA VAL A 29 8.81 9.89 -2.59
C VAL A 29 8.27 11.23 -3.06
N GLY A 30 8.38 11.48 -4.36
CA GLY A 30 7.95 12.70 -5.02
C GLY A 30 7.96 12.57 -6.55
N PRO A 31 7.88 13.71 -7.27
CA PRO A 31 7.90 13.69 -8.74
C PRO A 31 9.12 12.96 -9.31
N GLY A 32 8.88 12.06 -10.25
CA GLY A 32 9.91 11.24 -10.89
C GLY A 32 10.32 9.98 -10.10
N THR A 33 9.79 9.77 -8.88
CA THR A 33 10.02 8.53 -8.12
C THR A 33 9.15 7.41 -8.69
N ARG A 34 9.73 6.25 -8.99
CA ARG A 34 9.01 5.05 -9.44
C ARG A 34 8.73 4.14 -8.25
N VAL A 35 7.45 4.05 -7.90
CA VAL A 35 6.98 3.29 -6.74
C VAL A 35 6.20 2.06 -7.18
N GLY A 36 6.58 0.89 -6.70
CA GLY A 36 5.77 -0.32 -6.82
C GLY A 36 4.99 -0.58 -5.54
N ILE A 37 3.69 -0.78 -5.65
CA ILE A 37 2.82 -1.21 -4.54
C ILE A 37 2.45 -2.67 -4.77
N ILE A 38 2.92 -3.55 -3.89
CA ILE A 38 2.59 -4.99 -3.94
C ILE A 38 1.38 -5.23 -3.06
N GLY A 39 0.29 -5.64 -3.71
CA GLY A 39 -1.02 -5.82 -3.10
C GLY A 39 -1.97 -4.62 -3.32
N MET A 40 -3.21 -4.94 -3.67
CA MET A 40 -4.29 -3.96 -3.87
C MET A 40 -5.45 -4.30 -2.93
N GLY A 41 -5.16 -4.23 -1.64
CA GLY A 41 -6.10 -4.45 -0.54
C GLY A 41 -6.31 -3.19 0.29
N GLY A 42 -6.70 -3.37 1.56
CA GLY A 42 -7.00 -2.28 2.48
C GLY A 42 -5.85 -1.32 2.76
N LEU A 43 -4.57 -1.75 2.68
CA LEU A 43 -3.42 -0.86 2.73
C LEU A 43 -3.07 -0.33 1.32
N GLY A 44 -2.96 -1.24 0.35
CA GLY A 44 -2.44 -0.90 -0.97
C GLY A 44 -3.24 0.18 -1.68
N HIS A 45 -4.59 0.16 -1.59
CA HIS A 45 -5.40 1.18 -2.27
C HIS A 45 -5.15 2.60 -1.73
N VAL A 46 -4.96 2.76 -0.42
CA VAL A 46 -4.59 4.06 0.18
C VAL A 46 -3.16 4.42 -0.21
N GLY A 47 -2.24 3.46 -0.17
CA GLY A 47 -0.85 3.67 -0.59
C GLY A 47 -0.72 4.16 -2.03
N VAL A 48 -1.53 3.62 -2.96
CA VAL A 48 -1.59 4.10 -4.36
C VAL A 48 -2.02 5.55 -4.41
N LYS A 49 -3.13 5.92 -3.74
CA LYS A 49 -3.64 7.29 -3.72
C LYS A 49 -2.62 8.28 -3.16
N ILE A 50 -1.99 7.94 -2.04
CA ILE A 50 -0.99 8.79 -1.39
C ILE A 50 0.26 8.94 -2.27
N ALA A 51 0.83 7.84 -2.78
CA ALA A 51 2.02 7.90 -3.62
C ALA A 51 1.78 8.68 -4.92
N ALA A 52 0.62 8.50 -5.56
CA ALA A 52 0.22 9.26 -6.75
C ALA A 52 0.08 10.76 -6.44
N ALA A 53 -0.54 11.13 -5.31
CA ALA A 53 -0.67 12.52 -4.88
C ALA A 53 0.69 13.16 -4.51
N MET A 54 1.68 12.38 -4.07
CA MET A 54 3.07 12.83 -3.91
C MET A 54 3.78 13.04 -5.25
N GLY A 55 3.18 12.66 -6.38
CA GLY A 55 3.75 12.84 -7.73
C GLY A 55 4.56 11.65 -8.24
N ALA A 56 4.50 10.50 -7.58
CA ALA A 56 5.21 9.29 -8.01
C ALA A 56 4.57 8.63 -9.24
N GLU A 57 5.37 7.92 -10.02
CA GLU A 57 4.92 6.96 -11.02
C GLU A 57 4.60 5.63 -10.32
N VAL A 58 3.32 5.38 -10.07
CA VAL A 58 2.89 4.22 -9.29
C VAL A 58 2.57 3.03 -10.17
N THR A 59 3.21 1.89 -9.92
CA THR A 59 2.86 0.58 -10.49
C THR A 59 2.27 -0.30 -9.39
N VAL A 60 1.09 -0.88 -9.64
CA VAL A 60 0.46 -1.85 -8.74
C VAL A 60 0.76 -3.27 -9.19
N PHE A 61 1.20 -4.09 -8.27
CA PHE A 61 1.32 -5.54 -8.42
C PHE A 61 0.20 -6.23 -7.65
N SER A 62 -0.62 -7.03 -8.31
CA SER A 62 -1.73 -7.75 -7.70
C SER A 62 -1.87 -9.14 -8.32
N HIS A 63 -2.35 -10.12 -7.55
CA HIS A 63 -2.49 -11.50 -8.02
C HIS A 63 -3.43 -11.63 -9.23
N SER A 64 -4.44 -10.76 -9.34
CA SER A 64 -5.41 -10.79 -10.44
C SER A 64 -5.62 -9.41 -11.06
N THR A 65 -6.23 -9.38 -12.24
CA THR A 65 -6.61 -8.15 -12.94
C THR A 65 -7.91 -7.53 -12.44
N ALA A 66 -8.62 -8.17 -11.50
CA ALA A 66 -9.96 -7.75 -11.04
C ALA A 66 -10.02 -6.34 -10.42
N LYS A 67 -8.87 -5.81 -9.98
CA LYS A 67 -8.77 -4.48 -9.38
C LYS A 67 -7.98 -3.48 -10.25
N ARG A 68 -7.79 -3.81 -11.53
CA ARG A 68 -7.01 -2.97 -12.46
C ARG A 68 -7.60 -1.58 -12.62
N ASP A 69 -8.89 -1.50 -12.89
CA ASP A 69 -9.56 -0.24 -13.16
C ASP A 69 -9.56 0.65 -11.90
N ASP A 70 -9.72 0.06 -10.74
CA ASP A 70 -9.58 0.76 -9.46
C ASP A 70 -8.15 1.30 -9.26
N ALA A 71 -7.12 0.49 -9.54
CA ALA A 71 -5.73 0.93 -9.41
C ALA A 71 -5.45 2.16 -10.28
N LEU A 72 -5.90 2.14 -11.54
CA LEU A 72 -5.76 3.27 -12.46
C LEU A 72 -6.57 4.49 -12.00
N ARG A 73 -7.80 4.28 -11.52
CA ARG A 73 -8.65 5.35 -10.96
C ARG A 73 -8.01 6.01 -9.73
N PHE A 74 -7.26 5.26 -8.92
CA PHE A 74 -6.55 5.77 -7.75
C PHE A 74 -5.23 6.47 -8.08
N GLY A 75 -4.84 6.51 -9.35
CA GLY A 75 -3.67 7.23 -9.83
C GLY A 75 -2.45 6.36 -10.17
N ALA A 76 -2.58 5.04 -10.16
CA ALA A 76 -1.52 4.19 -10.70
C ALA A 76 -1.40 4.39 -12.22
N VAL A 77 -0.18 4.44 -12.72
CA VAL A 77 0.11 4.50 -14.17
C VAL A 77 0.10 3.11 -14.79
N ARG A 78 0.27 2.05 -13.98
CA ARG A 78 0.33 0.67 -14.43
C ARG A 78 -0.22 -0.28 -13.36
N HIS A 79 -0.91 -1.32 -13.82
CA HIS A 79 -1.31 -2.48 -13.01
C HIS A 79 -0.78 -3.76 -13.66
N ILE A 80 -0.14 -4.61 -12.89
CA ILE A 80 0.49 -5.86 -13.32
C ILE A 80 -0.11 -7.01 -12.52
N SER A 81 -0.57 -8.05 -13.24
CA SER A 81 -0.91 -9.32 -12.62
C SER A 81 0.36 -10.08 -12.26
N THR A 82 0.42 -10.62 -11.05
CA THR A 82 1.54 -11.46 -10.58
C THR A 82 1.20 -12.94 -10.62
N ALA A 83 0.08 -13.33 -11.26
CA ALA A 83 -0.31 -14.74 -11.38
C ALA A 83 0.76 -15.59 -12.10
N ASP A 84 1.45 -14.98 -13.08
CA ASP A 84 2.50 -15.61 -13.88
C ASP A 84 3.92 -15.19 -13.42
N GLY A 85 4.05 -14.59 -12.22
CA GLY A 85 5.30 -14.09 -11.68
C GLY A 85 5.52 -12.59 -11.90
N LEU A 86 6.71 -12.12 -11.55
CA LEU A 86 7.11 -10.72 -11.73
C LEU A 86 7.80 -10.55 -13.09
N PRO A 87 7.47 -9.49 -13.86
CA PRO A 87 7.97 -9.32 -15.23
C PRO A 87 9.45 -8.91 -15.24
N GLU A 88 10.26 -9.61 -16.04
CA GLU A 88 11.71 -9.36 -16.17
C GLU A 88 12.03 -7.97 -16.73
N GLU A 89 11.18 -7.40 -17.57
CA GLU A 89 11.36 -6.07 -18.16
C GLU A 89 11.32 -4.94 -17.13
N LEU A 90 10.88 -5.24 -15.90
CA LEU A 90 10.89 -4.29 -14.78
C LEU A 90 12.10 -4.48 -13.84
N HIS A 91 13.04 -5.34 -14.18
CA HIS A 91 14.28 -5.45 -13.41
C HIS A 91 15.00 -4.09 -13.35
N ARG A 92 15.45 -3.71 -12.16
CA ARG A 92 16.13 -2.44 -11.86
C ARG A 92 15.32 -1.19 -12.23
N HIS A 93 14.00 -1.28 -12.07
CA HIS A 93 13.10 -0.20 -12.47
C HIS A 93 12.71 0.70 -11.30
N PHE A 94 12.41 0.14 -10.13
CA PHE A 94 11.80 0.88 -9.03
C PHE A 94 12.80 1.50 -8.06
N ASP A 95 12.45 2.68 -7.57
CA ASP A 95 13.12 3.36 -6.46
C ASP A 95 12.70 2.77 -5.13
N LEU A 96 11.40 2.48 -5.02
CA LEU A 96 10.76 1.98 -3.81
C LEU A 96 9.73 0.91 -4.14
N LEU A 97 9.73 -0.16 -3.37
CA LEU A 97 8.64 -1.13 -3.33
C LEU A 97 8.02 -1.15 -1.94
N LEU A 98 6.69 -0.97 -1.86
CA LEU A 98 5.94 -1.18 -0.62
C LEU A 98 5.22 -2.53 -0.71
N ASN A 99 5.60 -3.49 0.13
CA ASN A 99 4.89 -4.75 0.24
C ASN A 99 3.79 -4.66 1.29
N THR A 100 2.53 -4.64 0.84
CA THR A 100 1.35 -4.51 1.70
C THR A 100 0.64 -5.84 1.96
N VAL A 101 1.14 -6.95 1.39
CA VAL A 101 0.54 -8.27 1.57
C VAL A 101 1.17 -9.04 2.72
N SER A 102 0.38 -9.90 3.35
CA SER A 102 0.81 -10.78 4.45
C SER A 102 1.00 -12.23 4.00
N VAL A 103 1.02 -12.48 2.70
CA VAL A 103 1.40 -13.79 2.14
C VAL A 103 2.90 -13.85 1.92
N ASP A 104 3.45 -15.06 1.90
CA ASP A 104 4.85 -15.27 1.61
C ASP A 104 5.18 -14.79 0.18
N LEU A 105 6.25 -14.03 0.06
CA LEU A 105 6.69 -13.41 -1.18
C LEU A 105 8.13 -13.79 -1.47
N ASP A 106 8.46 -14.01 -2.73
CA ASP A 106 9.86 -14.15 -3.15
C ASP A 106 10.58 -12.79 -3.00
N THR A 107 11.23 -12.64 -1.86
CA THR A 107 11.99 -11.42 -1.52
C THR A 107 13.11 -11.15 -2.52
N ALA A 108 13.75 -12.20 -3.06
CA ALA A 108 14.83 -12.04 -4.03
C ALA A 108 14.29 -11.48 -5.35
N ALA A 109 13.19 -12.04 -5.86
CA ALA A 109 12.54 -11.54 -7.08
C ALA A 109 12.08 -10.07 -6.90
N CYS A 110 11.55 -9.69 -5.74
CA CYS A 110 11.20 -8.29 -5.47
C CYS A 110 12.44 -7.39 -5.47
N LEU A 111 13.55 -7.82 -4.87
CA LEU A 111 14.80 -7.04 -4.88
C LEU A 111 15.37 -6.85 -6.28
N GLU A 112 15.14 -7.78 -7.22
CA GLU A 112 15.56 -7.63 -8.62
C GLU A 112 14.83 -6.50 -9.35
N LEU A 113 13.62 -6.19 -8.97
CA LEU A 113 12.88 -5.06 -9.51
C LEU A 113 13.45 -3.70 -9.08
N LEU A 114 14.21 -3.64 -7.97
CA LEU A 114 14.78 -2.41 -7.46
C LEU A 114 16.03 -2.00 -8.25
N ARG A 115 16.10 -0.71 -8.58
CA ARG A 115 17.30 -0.10 -9.15
C ARG A 115 18.44 0.00 -8.12
N PHE A 116 19.51 0.68 -8.49
CA PHE A 116 20.59 1.06 -7.58
C PHE A 116 20.01 1.97 -6.47
N ASP A 117 20.41 1.73 -5.21
CA ASP A 117 19.91 2.43 -4.02
C ASP A 117 18.41 2.26 -3.73
N GLY A 118 17.73 1.36 -4.43
CA GLY A 118 16.31 1.11 -4.22
C GLY A 118 16.03 0.39 -2.90
N ALA A 119 14.80 0.55 -2.39
CA ALA A 119 14.36 -0.05 -1.13
C ALA A 119 13.09 -0.88 -1.29
N LEU A 120 13.07 -2.05 -0.65
CA LEU A 120 11.86 -2.84 -0.39
C LEU A 120 11.42 -2.61 1.06
N VAL A 121 10.23 -2.07 1.25
CA VAL A 121 9.66 -1.84 2.59
C VAL A 121 8.52 -2.81 2.84
N GLN A 122 8.68 -3.63 3.87
CA GLN A 122 7.68 -4.59 4.31
C GLN A 122 6.69 -3.91 5.27
N LEU A 123 5.41 -3.93 4.91
CA LEU A 123 4.29 -3.43 5.70
C LEU A 123 3.34 -4.55 6.12
N GLY A 124 3.13 -5.54 5.25
CA GLY A 124 2.37 -6.73 5.59
C GLY A 124 3.13 -7.62 6.59
N LEU A 125 2.43 -8.55 7.22
CA LEU A 125 2.98 -9.45 8.25
C LEU A 125 2.93 -10.90 7.77
N PRO A 126 3.87 -11.35 6.89
CA PRO A 126 3.94 -12.75 6.47
C PRO A 126 4.34 -13.64 7.64
N GLY A 127 3.99 -14.92 7.56
CA GLY A 127 4.36 -15.91 8.58
C GLY A 127 5.81 -16.38 8.46
N ALA A 128 6.37 -16.37 7.25
CA ALA A 128 7.75 -16.78 7.00
C ALA A 128 8.76 -15.63 7.12
N PRO A 129 10.02 -15.93 7.49
CA PRO A 129 11.09 -14.95 7.46
C PRO A 129 11.34 -14.42 6.03
N LEU A 130 11.60 -13.13 5.91
CA LEU A 130 12.07 -12.54 4.66
C LEU A 130 13.54 -12.94 4.44
N ALA A 131 13.84 -13.59 3.32
CA ALA A 131 15.17 -14.06 3.00
C ALA A 131 15.55 -13.75 1.56
N ALA A 132 16.81 -13.33 1.36
CA ALA A 132 17.40 -13.15 0.04
C ALA A 132 18.92 -13.35 0.11
N PRO A 133 19.56 -13.79 -0.99
CA PRO A 133 21.02 -13.89 -1.06
C PRO A 133 21.67 -12.52 -0.83
N VAL A 134 22.75 -12.48 -0.05
CA VAL A 134 23.48 -11.22 0.30
C VAL A 134 23.88 -10.41 -0.94
N ARG A 135 24.23 -11.08 -2.05
CA ARG A 135 24.56 -10.41 -3.31
C ARG A 135 23.45 -9.48 -3.84
N MET A 136 22.19 -9.76 -3.53
CA MET A 136 21.07 -8.92 -3.96
C MET A 136 21.12 -7.53 -3.35
N PHE A 137 21.71 -7.40 -2.17
CA PHE A 137 21.91 -6.13 -1.48
C PHE A 137 23.22 -5.45 -1.95
N THR A 138 24.34 -6.19 -1.93
CA THR A 138 25.66 -5.62 -2.15
C THR A 138 25.91 -5.14 -3.58
N GLN A 139 25.36 -5.84 -4.58
CA GLN A 139 25.57 -5.50 -6.00
C GLN A 139 24.94 -4.18 -6.46
N ALA A 140 23.90 -3.71 -5.76
CA ALA A 140 23.18 -2.49 -6.13
C ALA A 140 22.80 -1.61 -4.92
N ARG A 141 23.47 -1.79 -3.78
CA ARG A 141 23.19 -1.06 -2.52
C ARG A 141 21.71 -1.02 -2.15
N ARG A 142 20.99 -2.12 -2.37
CA ARG A 142 19.56 -2.20 -2.08
C ARG A 142 19.32 -2.36 -0.59
N SER A 143 18.18 -1.87 -0.14
CA SER A 143 17.75 -1.96 1.25
C SER A 143 16.50 -2.84 1.37
N LEU A 144 16.45 -3.63 2.45
CA LEU A 144 15.24 -4.26 2.94
C LEU A 144 14.92 -3.65 4.29
N SER A 145 13.74 -3.08 4.43
CA SER A 145 13.31 -2.39 5.64
C SER A 145 11.89 -2.82 6.02
N GLY A 146 11.51 -2.56 7.26
CA GLY A 146 10.12 -2.69 7.73
C GLY A 146 9.59 -1.34 8.19
N SER A 147 8.28 -1.16 8.10
CA SER A 147 7.57 -0.02 8.67
C SER A 147 6.23 -0.48 9.23
N LEU A 148 5.84 0.07 10.36
CA LEU A 148 4.56 -0.24 11.01
C LEU A 148 4.00 1.03 11.63
N VAL A 149 2.84 1.47 11.14
CA VAL A 149 2.17 2.72 11.53
C VAL A 149 3.12 3.93 11.55
N GLY A 150 2.90 4.91 12.39
CA GLY A 150 3.74 6.09 12.57
C GLY A 150 3.41 6.82 13.87
N GLY A 151 4.19 7.85 14.20
CA GLY A 151 3.96 8.68 15.40
C GLY A 151 2.74 9.60 15.25
N ILE A 152 2.25 10.13 16.35
CA ILE A 152 1.05 11.02 16.40
C ILE A 152 1.23 12.24 15.48
N ARG A 153 2.40 12.89 15.52
CA ARG A 153 2.69 14.05 14.67
C ARG A 153 2.63 13.69 13.18
N GLU A 154 3.26 12.59 12.80
CA GLU A 154 3.29 12.12 11.42
C GLU A 154 1.88 11.69 10.94
N THR A 155 1.08 11.12 11.86
CA THR A 155 -0.32 10.80 11.59
C THR A 155 -1.14 12.07 11.31
N GLN A 156 -0.91 13.16 12.06
CA GLN A 156 -1.56 14.43 11.78
C GLN A 156 -1.10 15.01 10.43
N GLU A 157 0.21 14.99 10.14
CA GLU A 157 0.75 15.42 8.84
C GLU A 157 0.11 14.62 7.67
N MET A 158 -0.06 13.32 7.84
CA MET A 158 -0.74 12.45 6.86
C MET A 158 -2.21 12.85 6.68
N LEU A 159 -2.94 13.10 7.76
CA LEU A 159 -4.34 13.52 7.67
C LEU A 159 -4.49 14.87 6.97
N ASP A 160 -3.60 15.82 7.27
CA ASP A 160 -3.58 17.14 6.63
C ASP A 160 -3.25 17.02 5.13
N PHE A 161 -2.28 16.15 4.78
CA PHE A 161 -1.97 15.82 3.40
C PHE A 161 -3.16 15.19 2.68
N CYS A 162 -3.83 14.22 3.29
CA CYS A 162 -5.01 13.57 2.71
C CYS A 162 -6.16 14.57 2.51
N ALA A 163 -6.42 15.46 3.47
CA ALA A 163 -7.42 16.52 3.35
C ALA A 163 -7.10 17.47 2.18
N ALA A 164 -5.86 17.93 2.07
CA ALA A 164 -5.43 18.84 1.01
C ALA A 164 -5.55 18.24 -0.40
N HIS A 165 -5.48 16.91 -0.53
CA HIS A 165 -5.55 16.20 -1.82
C HIS A 165 -6.87 15.45 -2.04
N GLY A 166 -7.85 15.57 -1.13
CA GLY A 166 -9.13 14.88 -1.23
C GLY A 166 -9.00 13.34 -1.14
N ILE A 167 -8.01 12.84 -0.38
CA ILE A 167 -7.74 11.41 -0.25
C ILE A 167 -8.51 10.86 0.95
N THR A 168 -9.32 9.83 0.70
CA THR A 168 -9.98 9.01 1.72
C THR A 168 -9.80 7.53 1.38
N ALA A 169 -10.09 6.64 2.33
CA ALA A 169 -10.25 5.23 2.01
C ALA A 169 -11.57 5.00 1.25
N ASP A 170 -11.56 4.05 0.32
CA ASP A 170 -12.80 3.51 -0.23
C ASP A 170 -13.37 2.53 0.82
N ILE A 171 -14.61 2.75 1.25
CA ILE A 171 -15.23 2.04 2.37
C ILE A 171 -16.59 1.46 2.02
N GLU A 172 -16.95 0.41 2.73
CA GLU A 172 -18.32 -0.07 2.89
C GLU A 172 -18.71 0.19 4.35
N LEU A 173 -19.67 1.11 4.56
CA LEU A 173 -20.20 1.40 5.89
C LEU A 173 -21.19 0.30 6.27
N ILE A 174 -21.06 -0.25 7.47
CA ILE A 174 -21.92 -1.32 7.98
C ILE A 174 -22.40 -1.02 9.39
N ASP A 175 -23.55 -1.58 9.76
CA ASP A 175 -24.06 -1.58 11.13
C ASP A 175 -23.40 -2.70 11.96
N ALA A 176 -23.33 -2.54 13.28
CA ALA A 176 -22.71 -3.48 14.19
C ALA A 176 -23.17 -4.95 14.05
N PRO A 177 -24.48 -5.26 13.82
CA PRO A 177 -24.93 -6.64 13.61
C PRO A 177 -24.27 -7.38 12.42
N PHE A 178 -23.73 -6.65 11.43
CA PHE A 178 -23.12 -7.22 10.23
C PHE A 178 -21.61 -7.48 10.35
N ILE A 179 -21.01 -7.29 11.54
CA ILE A 179 -19.56 -7.46 11.77
C ILE A 179 -19.07 -8.84 11.33
N ASN A 180 -19.78 -9.91 11.69
CA ASN A 180 -19.35 -11.29 11.37
C ASN A 180 -19.38 -11.54 9.85
N GLU A 181 -20.41 -11.06 9.15
CA GLU A 181 -20.49 -11.12 7.69
C GLU A 181 -19.33 -10.34 7.04
N ALA A 182 -19.03 -9.15 7.56
CA ALA A 182 -17.90 -8.35 7.06
C ALA A 182 -16.55 -9.06 7.26
N TYR A 183 -16.35 -9.80 8.35
CA TYR A 183 -15.17 -10.63 8.54
C TYR A 183 -15.08 -11.74 7.50
N ASP A 184 -16.17 -12.47 7.26
CA ASP A 184 -16.22 -13.56 6.27
C ASP A 184 -15.91 -13.01 4.86
N ARG A 185 -16.49 -11.87 4.47
CA ARG A 185 -16.23 -11.19 3.21
C ARG A 185 -14.78 -10.69 3.12
N THR A 186 -14.20 -10.22 4.22
CA THR A 186 -12.79 -9.80 4.27
C THR A 186 -11.86 -10.97 4.01
N ILE A 187 -12.12 -12.12 4.63
CA ILE A 187 -11.34 -13.36 4.43
C ILE A 187 -11.46 -13.82 2.97
N ALA A 188 -12.64 -13.71 2.37
CA ALA A 188 -12.89 -14.02 0.96
C ALA A 188 -12.32 -12.98 -0.02
N SER A 189 -11.69 -11.88 0.48
CA SER A 189 -11.24 -10.73 -0.33
C SER A 189 -12.37 -10.02 -1.10
N ASP A 190 -13.61 -10.15 -0.62
CA ASP A 190 -14.82 -9.53 -1.15
C ASP A 190 -15.14 -8.24 -0.41
N VAL A 191 -14.29 -7.24 -0.56
CA VAL A 191 -14.47 -5.89 -0.02
C VAL A 191 -13.74 -4.85 -0.89
N ARG A 192 -14.32 -3.66 -1.00
CA ARG A 192 -13.74 -2.53 -1.76
C ARG A 192 -13.73 -1.25 -0.93
N TYR A 193 -12.74 -1.05 -0.05
CA TYR A 193 -11.57 -1.87 0.32
C TYR A 193 -11.49 -2.08 1.82
N ARG A 194 -12.33 -1.37 2.59
CA ARG A 194 -12.43 -1.44 4.05
C ARG A 194 -13.88 -1.44 4.48
N PHE A 195 -14.22 -2.29 5.45
CA PHE A 195 -15.45 -2.10 6.21
C PHE A 195 -15.22 -1.06 7.30
N VAL A 196 -16.19 -0.18 7.49
CA VAL A 196 -16.26 0.75 8.61
C VAL A 196 -17.57 0.52 9.33
N ILE A 197 -17.52 0.35 10.65
CA ILE A 197 -18.69 0.08 11.48
C ILE A 197 -19.23 1.41 11.99
N ASP A 198 -20.51 1.67 11.80
CA ASP A 198 -21.17 2.79 12.45
C ASP A 198 -21.33 2.48 13.95
N ALA A 199 -20.57 3.20 14.78
CA ALA A 199 -20.58 3.01 16.24
C ALA A 199 -21.94 3.37 16.87
N ALA A 200 -22.80 4.12 16.20
CA ALA A 200 -24.16 4.43 16.69
C ALA A 200 -25.11 3.23 16.65
N THR A 201 -24.71 2.13 16.01
CA THR A 201 -25.54 0.93 15.83
C THR A 201 -25.24 -0.20 16.83
N PHE A 202 -24.36 0.04 17.82
CA PHE A 202 -24.08 -0.88 18.93
C PHE A 202 -25.17 -0.87 19.99
#